data_c05f21c12df1b15a72aec729a9fef053
#
_entry.id   c05f21c12df1b15a72aec729a9fef053
#
_cell.length_a   1.000
_cell.length_b   1.000
_cell.length_c   1.000
_cell.angle_alpha   90.00
_cell.angle_beta   90.00
_cell.angle_gamma   90.00
#
_symmetry.space_group_name_H-M   'P 1'
#
loop_
_entity.id
_entity.type
_entity.pdbx_description
1 polymer ?
#
loop_
_entity_poly.entity_id
_entity_poly.type
_entity_poly.pdbx_seq_one_letter_code
_entity_poly.pdbx_strand_id
1 'polypeptide(L)'
;MVKRKIVWSHRAKIKLYEILKFYIDRNQSNSYSNKLYKRFTKELKLLKKHPDLGINTEIENVRGLIIGEYIIFYQITDEMIIVHSVWDCRQNPENLKII
;
A
#
# COMPACT_ATOMS: atom_id res chain seq x y z
N MET A 1 3.94 -23.05 9.76
CA MET A 1 3.71 -21.95 8.81
C MET A 1 3.24 -20.72 9.55
N VAL A 2 3.97 -19.63 9.43
CA VAL A 2 3.64 -18.38 10.12
C VAL A 2 2.56 -17.65 9.34
N LYS A 3 1.44 -17.36 10.00
CA LYS A 3 0.40 -16.53 9.42
C LYS A 3 0.61 -15.09 9.88
N ARG A 4 0.98 -14.22 8.93
CA ARG A 4 1.15 -12.81 9.22
C ARG A 4 -0.16 -12.07 9.05
N LYS A 5 -0.40 -11.10 9.91
CA LYS A 5 -1.53 -10.19 9.79
C LYS A 5 -1.12 -8.94 9.02
N ILE A 6 -2.02 -8.44 8.20
CA ILE A 6 -1.80 -7.17 7.51
C ILE A 6 -2.34 -6.05 8.39
N VAL A 7 -1.47 -5.12 8.74
CA VAL A 7 -1.80 -3.99 9.61
C VAL A 7 -1.47 -2.70 8.87
N TRP A 8 -2.43 -1.81 8.75
CA TRP A 8 -2.23 -0.49 8.16
C TRP A 8 -1.85 0.50 9.24
N SER A 9 -0.77 1.24 9.03
CA SER A 9 -0.46 2.37 9.90
C SER A 9 -1.54 3.45 9.77
N HIS A 10 -1.62 4.31 10.78
CA HIS A 10 -2.58 5.41 10.74
C HIS A 10 -2.37 6.31 9.51
N ARG A 11 -1.12 6.63 9.23
CA ARG A 11 -0.73 7.44 8.06
C ARG A 11 -1.14 6.78 6.75
N ALA A 12 -0.95 5.48 6.62
CA ALA A 12 -1.31 4.75 5.41
C ALA A 12 -2.83 4.70 5.23
N LYS A 13 -3.59 4.55 6.32
CA LYS A 13 -5.05 4.59 6.26
C LYS A 13 -5.56 5.93 5.77
N ILE A 14 -5.01 7.02 6.31
CA ILE A 14 -5.40 8.37 5.90
C ILE A 14 -5.15 8.55 4.41
N LYS A 15 -3.98 8.14 3.94
CA LYS A 15 -3.64 8.26 2.52
C LYS A 15 -4.57 7.43 1.64
N LEU A 16 -4.90 6.23 2.06
CA LEU A 16 -5.85 5.39 1.33
C LEU A 16 -7.21 6.08 1.19
N TYR A 17 -7.74 6.63 2.28
CA TYR A 17 -9.01 7.36 2.24
C TYR A 17 -8.95 8.56 1.31
N GLU A 18 -7.85 9.31 1.33
CA GLU A 18 -7.68 10.46 0.45
C GLU A 18 -7.73 10.05 -1.02
N ILE A 19 -7.05 8.94 -1.36
CA ILE A 19 -7.03 8.43 -2.73
C ILE A 19 -8.43 8.00 -3.16
N LEU A 20 -9.10 7.22 -2.33
CA LEU A 20 -10.43 6.71 -2.66
C LEU A 20 -11.45 7.84 -2.80
N LYS A 21 -11.41 8.81 -1.91
CA LYS A 21 -12.29 9.96 -1.94
C LYS A 21 -12.04 10.82 -3.18
N PHE A 22 -10.78 11.01 -3.55
CA PHE A 22 -10.42 11.77 -4.75
C PHE A 22 -11.12 11.22 -5.99
N TYR A 23 -11.11 9.92 -6.17
CA TYR A 23 -11.73 9.30 -7.35
C TYR A 23 -13.24 9.29 -7.27
N ILE A 24 -13.83 9.16 -6.07
CA ILE A 24 -15.28 9.28 -5.90
C ILE A 24 -15.73 10.67 -6.31
N ASP A 25 -15.07 11.69 -5.84
CA ASP A 25 -15.42 13.08 -6.13
C ASP A 25 -15.22 13.43 -7.60
N ARG A 26 -14.09 13.00 -8.16
CA ARG A 26 -13.76 13.26 -9.55
C ARG A 26 -14.73 12.60 -10.52
N ASN A 27 -15.09 11.36 -10.26
CA ASN A 27 -15.90 10.55 -11.17
C ASN A 27 -17.39 10.63 -10.87
N GLN A 28 -17.79 11.27 -9.77
CA GLN A 28 -19.16 11.29 -9.26
C GLN A 28 -19.74 9.88 -9.15
N SER A 29 -18.90 8.92 -8.79
CA SER A 29 -19.22 7.50 -8.69
C SER A 29 -18.16 6.82 -7.85
N ASN A 30 -18.54 5.77 -7.13
CA ASN A 30 -17.61 4.98 -6.33
C ASN A 30 -17.09 3.72 -7.06
N SER A 31 -17.44 3.55 -8.34
CA SER A 31 -17.05 2.35 -9.10
C SER A 31 -15.54 2.16 -9.19
N TYR A 32 -14.83 3.20 -9.58
CA TYR A 32 -13.37 3.13 -9.71
C TYR A 32 -12.69 2.93 -8.36
N SER A 33 -13.15 3.67 -7.34
CA SER A 33 -12.59 3.54 -5.99
C SER A 33 -12.76 2.13 -5.43
N ASN A 34 -13.92 1.51 -5.67
CA ASN A 34 -14.16 0.13 -5.24
C ASN A 34 -13.21 -0.83 -5.93
N LYS A 35 -12.98 -0.66 -7.23
CA LYS A 35 -12.03 -1.50 -7.99
C LYS A 35 -10.62 -1.32 -7.47
N LEU A 36 -10.22 -0.10 -7.21
CA LEU A 36 -8.88 0.22 -6.70
C LEU A 36 -8.66 -0.37 -5.31
N TYR A 37 -9.63 -0.21 -4.44
CA TYR A 37 -9.57 -0.78 -3.10
C TYR A 37 -9.46 -2.31 -3.14
N LYS A 38 -10.25 -2.96 -3.97
CA LYS A 38 -10.19 -4.41 -4.15
C LYS A 38 -8.82 -4.85 -4.67
N ARG A 39 -8.25 -4.08 -5.59
CA ARG A 39 -6.92 -4.36 -6.11
C ARG A 39 -5.87 -4.29 -5.02
N PHE A 40 -5.90 -3.24 -4.20
CA PHE A 40 -4.97 -3.09 -3.08
C PHE A 40 -5.09 -4.26 -2.11
N THR A 41 -6.30 -4.61 -1.71
CA THR A 41 -6.51 -5.71 -0.75
C THR A 41 -6.09 -7.06 -1.32
N LYS A 42 -6.34 -7.31 -2.59
CA LYS A 42 -5.93 -8.54 -3.27
C LYS A 42 -4.41 -8.67 -3.31
N GLU A 43 -3.73 -7.59 -3.72
CA GLU A 43 -2.27 -7.60 -3.81
C GLU A 43 -1.63 -7.77 -2.42
N LEU A 44 -2.19 -7.12 -1.41
CA LEU A 44 -1.69 -7.27 -0.04
C LEU A 44 -1.87 -8.69 0.49
N LYS A 45 -2.95 -9.38 0.12
CA LYS A 45 -3.15 -10.77 0.51
C LYS A 45 -2.07 -11.68 -0.06
N LEU A 46 -1.56 -11.37 -1.25
CA LEU A 46 -0.47 -12.14 -1.85
C LEU A 46 0.79 -12.07 -1.00
N LEU A 47 1.00 -10.97 -0.29
CA LEU A 47 2.16 -10.79 0.57
C LEU A 47 2.17 -11.77 1.75
N LYS A 48 1.02 -12.30 2.14
CA LYS A 48 0.97 -13.32 3.21
C LYS A 48 1.67 -14.60 2.79
N LYS A 49 1.61 -14.94 1.51
CA LYS A 49 2.26 -16.13 0.95
C LYS A 49 3.65 -15.81 0.42
N HIS A 50 3.83 -14.61 -0.08
CA HIS A 50 5.06 -14.17 -0.74
C HIS A 50 5.49 -12.80 -0.20
N PRO A 51 5.96 -12.74 1.06
CA PRO A 51 6.27 -11.44 1.69
C PRO A 51 7.41 -10.69 1.01
N ASP A 52 8.25 -11.35 0.25
CA ASP A 52 9.36 -10.73 -0.49
C ASP A 52 8.98 -10.33 -1.92
N LEU A 53 7.70 -10.29 -2.24
CA LEU A 53 7.22 -9.94 -3.58
C LEU A 53 7.58 -8.52 -3.99
N GLY A 54 7.60 -7.58 -3.05
CA GLY A 54 7.95 -6.19 -3.32
C GLY A 54 9.46 -6.01 -3.53
N ILE A 55 9.83 -4.84 -4.05
CA ILE A 55 11.23 -4.48 -4.26
C ILE A 55 11.87 -3.98 -2.98
N ASN A 56 13.17 -4.17 -2.85
CA ASN A 56 13.93 -3.69 -1.71
C ASN A 56 13.96 -2.16 -1.67
N THR A 57 14.01 -1.61 -0.47
CA THR A 57 14.23 -0.18 -0.23
C THR A 57 15.53 0.01 0.55
N GLU A 58 15.86 1.27 0.83
CA GLU A 58 17.00 1.61 1.66
C GLU A 58 16.82 1.18 3.12
N ILE A 59 15.59 0.93 3.53
CA ILE A 59 15.27 0.57 4.90
C ILE A 59 15.20 -0.95 5.01
N GLU A 60 15.95 -1.51 5.93
CA GLU A 60 15.97 -2.94 6.16
C GLU A 60 14.58 -3.46 6.51
N ASN A 61 14.20 -4.60 5.94
CA ASN A 61 12.91 -5.26 6.13
C ASN A 61 11.70 -4.50 5.57
N VAL A 62 11.94 -3.41 4.86
CA VAL A 62 10.88 -2.62 4.22
C VAL A 62 10.98 -2.78 2.71
N ARG A 63 9.87 -3.12 2.09
CA ARG A 63 9.77 -3.32 0.65
C ARG A 63 8.69 -2.43 0.06
N GLY A 64 8.77 -2.19 -1.24
CA GLY A 64 7.77 -1.45 -1.98
C GLY A 64 7.03 -2.35 -2.96
N LEU A 65 5.71 -2.40 -2.86
CA LEU A 65 4.87 -3.15 -3.79
C LEU A 65 4.22 -2.19 -4.77
N ILE A 66 4.52 -2.36 -6.05
CA ILE A 66 3.99 -1.49 -7.11
C ILE A 66 2.61 -1.99 -7.52
N ILE A 67 1.60 -1.13 -7.38
CA ILE A 67 0.22 -1.42 -7.78
C ILE A 67 -0.25 -0.27 -8.65
N GLY A 68 -0.20 -0.45 -9.98
CA GLY A 68 -0.54 0.62 -10.91
C GLY A 68 0.37 1.81 -10.74
N GLU A 69 -0.21 2.97 -10.44
CA GLU A 69 0.54 4.22 -10.25
C GLU A 69 0.91 4.47 -8.79
N TYR A 70 0.74 3.47 -7.93
CA TYR A 70 1.03 3.59 -6.49
C TYR A 70 2.09 2.59 -6.08
N ILE A 71 2.84 2.96 -5.04
CA ILE A 71 3.74 2.05 -4.35
C ILE A 71 3.26 1.96 -2.90
N ILE A 72 3.05 0.73 -2.43
CA ILE A 72 2.74 0.48 -1.03
C ILE A 72 4.03 0.05 -0.35
N PHE A 73 4.49 0.84 0.61
CA PHE A 73 5.67 0.49 1.40
C PHE A 73 5.25 -0.29 2.63
N TYR A 74 5.80 -1.49 2.78
CA TYR A 74 5.43 -2.39 3.86
C TYR A 74 6.66 -2.95 4.54
N GLN A 75 6.52 -3.25 5.82
CA GLN A 75 7.55 -3.88 6.63
C GLN A 75 7.11 -5.29 7.00
N ILE A 76 8.06 -6.21 6.92
CA ILE A 76 7.81 -7.61 7.28
C ILE A 76 8.35 -7.85 8.68
N THR A 77 7.50 -8.32 9.58
CA THR A 77 7.90 -8.82 10.89
C THR A 77 7.52 -10.29 11.00
N ASP A 78 7.86 -10.94 12.10
CA ASP A 78 7.50 -12.35 12.29
C ASP A 78 5.99 -12.57 12.29
N GLU A 79 5.23 -11.60 12.78
CA GLU A 79 3.79 -11.73 12.98
C GLU A 79 2.94 -10.85 12.07
N MET A 80 3.54 -9.83 11.46
CA MET A 80 2.79 -8.81 10.74
C MET A 80 3.43 -8.41 9.43
N ILE A 81 2.58 -7.91 8.55
CA ILE A 81 2.97 -7.11 7.41
C ILE A 81 2.38 -5.73 7.68
N ILE A 82 3.24 -4.77 7.96
CA ILE A 82 2.82 -3.42 8.33
C ILE A 82 2.88 -2.53 7.11
N VAL A 83 1.74 -1.99 6.69
CA VAL A 83 1.70 -1.02 5.59
C VAL A 83 2.01 0.35 6.19
N HIS A 84 3.20 0.87 5.90
CA HIS A 84 3.68 2.15 6.43
C HIS A 84 3.18 3.34 5.66
N SER A 85 3.15 3.24 4.34
CA SER A 85 2.77 4.37 3.50
C SER A 85 2.29 3.91 2.13
N VAL A 86 1.54 4.78 1.48
CA VAL A 86 1.10 4.62 0.10
C VAL A 86 1.59 5.86 -0.65
N TRP A 87 2.34 5.64 -1.73
CA TRP A 87 2.93 6.72 -2.52
C TRP A 87 2.34 6.76 -3.91
N ASP A 88 1.95 7.94 -4.35
CA ASP A 88 1.53 8.18 -5.73
C ASP A 88 2.77 8.47 -6.57
N CYS A 89 3.09 7.61 -7.53
CA CYS A 89 4.29 7.74 -8.35
C CYS A 89 4.30 8.96 -9.27
N ARG A 90 3.17 9.65 -9.40
CA ARG A 90 3.07 10.87 -10.18
C ARG A 90 3.52 12.10 -9.42
N GLN A 91 3.70 11.98 -8.09
CA GLN A 91 4.14 13.08 -7.25
C GLN A 91 5.66 13.19 -7.27
N ASN A 92 6.15 14.36 -6.83
CA ASN A 92 7.59 14.63 -6.78
C ASN A 92 8.30 13.66 -5.82
N PRO A 93 9.28 12.88 -6.33
CA PRO A 93 10.01 11.91 -5.49
C PRO A 93 10.72 12.52 -4.29
N GLU A 94 11.04 13.81 -4.35
CA GLU A 94 11.68 14.49 -3.22
C GLU A 94 10.81 14.54 -1.97
N ASN A 95 9.49 14.40 -2.14
CA ASN A 95 8.53 14.41 -1.04
C ASN A 95 8.27 13.02 -0.48
N LEU A 96 8.91 12.00 -1.02
CA LEU A 96 8.68 10.61 -0.62
C LEU A 96 9.20 10.35 0.79
N LYS A 97 8.31 9.84 1.64
CA LYS A 97 8.66 9.32 2.96
C LYS A 97 8.16 7.88 3.01
N ILE A 98 9.09 6.94 3.12
CA ILE A 98 8.76 5.52 3.15
C ILE A 98 8.10 5.14 4.47
N ILE A 99 8.62 5.68 5.57
CA ILE A 99 8.09 5.41 6.90
C ILE A 99 7.69 6.71 7.60
#